data_0dfa2489d02a7351ea3dc3d120b2d31e
#
_entry.id   0dfa2489d02a7351ea3dc3d120b2d31e
#
_cell.length_a   1.000
_cell.length_b   1.000
_cell.length_c   1.000
_cell.angle_alpha   90.00
_cell.angle_beta   90.00
_cell.angle_gamma   90.00
#
_symmetry.space_group_name_H-M   'P 1'
#
loop_
_entity.id
_entity.type
_entity.pdbx_description
1 polymer ?
#
loop_
_entity_poly.entity_id
_entity_poly.type
_entity_poly.pdbx_seq_one_letter_code
_entity_poly.pdbx_strand_id
1 'polypeptide(L)'
;MTQRIAVIGAGPSGLAALRAFESARQKGAQVPEVVCYEKQSNWGGLWNYTWRTGLDEYGEPVHGSMYRYLWSNGPKECLEFADYGFEEHFGRPIPSYPPRAVLHDYIAGRVEKSGVRKYCKFSHAVKGVTFDAETETFTVTVKDLVGDRVFSEEFDYVIVANGHFSTPNIPYFEGVDRFLGRVMHAHDFRVADEFAGKHVVMIGSSYSAEDIGTQCHKYGAKRVTFSYRTRPMGFDWPEGFEEKPLLTKVVGNTCTFKDGSSVDGVDAIIFCTGYLNHYPFLSDELRLKTRNRLFPPNLYKGVFYEGNPKLIYIGAQDQFYTFNMFDAQAWYARDVILGRIALPDPATMKADWQGWMSREEALENADQMIDFQTDYVRELIEATDYPRLDVDMCAKLFKEWEHHKAEGILTYRNRSYPSTLTGNMAPVHHTPWMEALDDSLEAFLNQPASQAAE
;
A
#
# COMPACT_ATOMS: atom_id res chain seq x y z
N MET A 1 -14.53 9.15 -32.70
CA MET A 1 -13.82 7.90 -32.24
C MET A 1 -14.19 7.70 -30.79
N THR A 2 -14.25 6.47 -30.33
CA THR A 2 -14.46 6.17 -28.90
C THR A 2 -13.19 6.51 -28.13
N GLN A 3 -13.30 7.29 -27.05
CA GLN A 3 -12.13 7.61 -26.20
C GLN A 3 -11.53 6.34 -25.62
N ARG A 4 -10.21 6.36 -25.40
CA ARG A 4 -9.42 5.23 -24.85
C ARG A 4 -8.68 5.63 -23.59
N ILE A 5 -8.64 4.75 -22.61
CA ILE A 5 -7.97 4.93 -21.32
C ILE A 5 -6.95 3.82 -21.12
N ALA A 6 -5.70 4.17 -20.86
CA ALA A 6 -4.70 3.23 -20.37
C ALA A 6 -4.65 3.27 -18.82
N VAL A 7 -4.72 2.11 -18.18
CA VAL A 7 -4.45 1.95 -16.75
C VAL A 7 -3.13 1.22 -16.60
N ILE A 8 -2.20 1.77 -15.83
CA ILE A 8 -0.85 1.21 -15.63
C ILE A 8 -0.76 0.57 -14.25
N GLY A 9 -0.82 -0.75 -14.21
CA GLY A 9 -0.83 -1.58 -13.01
C GLY A 9 -2.21 -2.12 -12.64
N ALA A 10 -2.29 -3.41 -12.27
CA ALA A 10 -3.48 -4.10 -11.78
C ALA A 10 -3.35 -4.47 -10.29
N GLY A 11 -2.69 -3.64 -9.50
CA GLY A 11 -2.77 -3.63 -8.05
C GLY A 11 -4.11 -3.04 -7.56
N PRO A 12 -4.37 -2.94 -6.25
CA PRO A 12 -5.63 -2.42 -5.72
C PRO A 12 -6.06 -1.08 -6.32
N SER A 13 -5.12 -0.14 -6.56
CA SER A 13 -5.44 1.16 -7.17
C SER A 13 -5.89 1.06 -8.63
N GLY A 14 -5.24 0.21 -9.43
CA GLY A 14 -5.68 -0.03 -10.81
C GLY A 14 -6.99 -0.80 -10.88
N LEU A 15 -7.18 -1.80 -10.02
CA LEU A 15 -8.43 -2.54 -9.90
C LEU A 15 -9.59 -1.63 -9.47
N ALA A 16 -9.34 -0.63 -8.62
CA ALA A 16 -10.31 0.41 -8.26
C ALA A 16 -10.75 1.21 -9.50
N ALA A 17 -9.79 1.64 -10.34
CA ALA A 17 -10.11 2.31 -11.60
C ALA A 17 -10.99 1.44 -12.51
N LEU A 18 -10.60 0.18 -12.73
CA LEU A 18 -11.38 -0.76 -13.56
C LEU A 18 -12.78 -0.98 -12.99
N ARG A 19 -12.90 -1.12 -11.66
CA ARG A 19 -14.19 -1.29 -10.98
C ARG A 19 -15.07 -0.05 -11.10
N ALA A 20 -14.50 1.15 -10.99
CA ALA A 20 -15.25 2.40 -11.16
C ALA A 20 -15.88 2.50 -12.55
N PHE A 21 -15.13 2.26 -13.61
CA PHE A 21 -15.66 2.26 -14.98
C PHE A 21 -16.67 1.14 -15.22
N GLU A 22 -16.41 -0.07 -14.74
CA GLU A 22 -17.36 -1.17 -14.87
C GLU A 22 -18.67 -0.91 -14.14
N SER A 23 -18.63 -0.26 -12.96
CA SER A 23 -19.84 0.14 -12.23
C SER A 23 -20.72 1.12 -13.03
N ALA A 24 -20.08 2.07 -13.72
CA ALA A 24 -20.81 3.00 -14.59
C ALA A 24 -21.42 2.28 -15.80
N ARG A 25 -20.68 1.35 -16.41
CA ARG A 25 -21.16 0.51 -17.53
C ARG A 25 -22.35 -0.35 -17.11
N GLN A 26 -22.30 -0.98 -15.94
CA GLN A 26 -23.40 -1.77 -15.39
C GLN A 26 -24.66 -0.95 -15.13
N LYS A 27 -24.50 0.35 -14.87
CA LYS A 27 -25.60 1.33 -14.74
C LYS A 27 -26.05 1.93 -16.08
N GLY A 28 -25.55 1.42 -17.21
CA GLY A 28 -25.95 1.84 -18.57
C GLY A 28 -25.21 3.05 -19.12
N ALA A 29 -24.15 3.54 -18.47
CA ALA A 29 -23.34 4.63 -19.01
C ALA A 29 -22.49 4.15 -20.22
N GLN A 30 -22.32 5.05 -21.19
CA GLN A 30 -21.31 4.88 -22.22
C GLN A 30 -19.94 5.15 -21.60
N VAL A 31 -19.07 4.13 -21.60
CA VAL A 31 -17.75 4.17 -21.01
C VAL A 31 -16.71 4.06 -22.13
N PRO A 32 -15.61 4.83 -22.08
CA PRO A 32 -14.48 4.67 -22.99
C PRO A 32 -13.96 3.24 -23.04
N GLU A 33 -13.15 2.92 -24.06
CA GLU A 33 -12.38 1.68 -24.08
C GLU A 33 -11.31 1.76 -22.99
N VAL A 34 -11.29 0.77 -22.06
CA VAL A 34 -10.31 0.71 -20.98
C VAL A 34 -9.37 -0.47 -21.23
N VAL A 35 -8.07 -0.22 -21.19
CA VAL A 35 -7.01 -1.23 -21.27
C VAL A 35 -6.10 -1.09 -20.06
N CYS A 36 -5.92 -2.17 -19.30
CA CYS A 36 -5.01 -2.20 -18.16
C CYS A 36 -3.78 -3.05 -18.48
N TYR A 37 -2.60 -2.48 -18.36
CA TYR A 37 -1.32 -3.17 -18.51
C TYR A 37 -0.76 -3.52 -17.15
N GLU A 38 -0.55 -4.83 -16.90
CA GLU A 38 0.06 -5.37 -15.67
C GLU A 38 1.34 -6.14 -16.02
N LYS A 39 2.42 -5.78 -15.36
CA LYS A 39 3.73 -6.42 -15.56
C LYS A 39 3.75 -7.87 -15.06
N GLN A 40 3.08 -8.15 -13.96
CA GLN A 40 2.99 -9.50 -13.41
C GLN A 40 2.06 -10.39 -14.26
N SER A 41 2.18 -11.69 -14.08
CA SER A 41 1.32 -12.67 -14.74
C SER A 41 -0.11 -12.72 -14.18
N ASN A 42 -0.37 -11.98 -13.11
CA ASN A 42 -1.68 -11.89 -12.46
C ASN A 42 -1.88 -10.52 -11.81
N TRP A 43 -3.12 -10.21 -11.46
CA TRP A 43 -3.51 -8.99 -10.73
C TRP A 43 -3.17 -9.08 -9.23
N GLY A 44 -3.30 -7.97 -8.52
CA GLY A 44 -3.14 -7.89 -7.07
C GLY A 44 -1.97 -7.03 -6.61
N GLY A 45 -1.09 -6.61 -7.52
CA GLY A 45 0.06 -5.77 -7.20
C GLY A 45 0.96 -6.43 -6.16
N LEU A 46 1.27 -5.73 -5.06
CA LEU A 46 2.08 -6.30 -3.97
C LEU A 46 1.39 -7.45 -3.21
N TRP A 47 0.03 -7.54 -3.21
CA TRP A 47 -0.72 -8.64 -2.58
C TRP A 47 -0.56 -9.96 -3.34
N ASN A 48 -0.18 -9.90 -4.62
CA ASN A 48 0.27 -11.07 -5.38
C ASN A 48 1.72 -11.41 -4.96
N TYR A 49 1.85 -12.14 -3.86
CA TYR A 49 3.14 -12.45 -3.22
C TYR A 49 4.07 -13.25 -4.13
N THR A 50 5.33 -12.87 -4.14
CA THR A 50 6.44 -13.65 -4.69
C THR A 50 7.58 -13.78 -3.69
N TRP A 51 8.21 -14.94 -3.65
CA TRP A 51 9.45 -15.16 -2.89
C TRP A 51 10.67 -14.49 -3.54
N ARG A 52 10.58 -14.14 -4.83
CA ARG A 52 11.68 -13.55 -5.60
C ARG A 52 12.03 -12.16 -5.11
N THR A 53 13.32 -11.83 -5.22
CA THR A 53 13.89 -10.48 -5.07
C THR A 53 14.77 -10.15 -6.26
N GLY A 54 15.18 -8.91 -6.43
CA GLY A 54 16.04 -8.48 -7.54
C GLY A 54 15.29 -8.44 -8.87
N LEU A 55 15.58 -9.38 -9.78
CA LEU A 55 14.96 -9.46 -11.11
C LEU A 55 14.03 -10.68 -11.21
N ASP A 56 12.96 -10.53 -11.97
CA ASP A 56 12.06 -11.62 -12.32
C ASP A 56 12.62 -12.48 -13.48
N GLU A 57 11.83 -13.45 -13.96
CA GLU A 57 12.19 -14.35 -15.06
C GLU A 57 12.35 -13.65 -16.42
N TYR A 58 11.87 -12.43 -16.55
CA TYR A 58 11.98 -11.59 -17.77
C TYR A 58 13.08 -10.53 -17.67
N GLY A 59 13.83 -10.50 -16.55
CA GLY A 59 14.86 -9.49 -16.30
C GLY A 59 14.30 -8.13 -15.86
N GLU A 60 13.03 -8.08 -15.47
CA GLU A 60 12.41 -6.88 -14.92
C GLU A 60 12.61 -6.83 -13.40
N PRO A 61 12.80 -5.65 -12.80
CA PRO A 61 12.88 -5.53 -11.35
C PRO A 61 11.60 -6.07 -10.68
N VAL A 62 11.76 -6.89 -9.65
CA VAL A 62 10.65 -7.36 -8.83
C VAL A 62 10.02 -6.16 -8.12
N HIS A 63 8.75 -5.91 -8.38
CA HIS A 63 8.02 -4.76 -7.87
C HIS A 63 7.54 -4.95 -6.43
N GLY A 64 7.14 -6.18 -6.08
CA GLY A 64 6.47 -6.49 -4.83
C GLY A 64 7.41 -6.47 -3.62
N SER A 65 7.00 -5.76 -2.57
CA SER A 65 7.65 -5.69 -1.26
C SER A 65 6.98 -6.55 -0.19
N MET A 66 6.00 -7.37 -0.58
CA MET A 66 5.25 -8.26 0.31
C MET A 66 6.15 -9.38 0.87
N TYR A 67 5.91 -9.78 2.11
CA TYR A 67 6.59 -10.89 2.76
C TYR A 67 5.59 -11.94 3.26
N ARG A 68 6.08 -13.17 3.42
CA ARG A 68 5.24 -14.35 3.61
C ARG A 68 4.32 -14.23 4.81
N TYR A 69 4.86 -13.88 5.96
CA TYR A 69 4.14 -13.89 7.24
C TYR A 69 3.47 -12.55 7.59
N LEU A 70 3.22 -11.68 6.61
CA LEU A 70 2.49 -10.46 6.87
C LEU A 70 1.06 -10.78 7.30
N TRP A 71 0.67 -10.26 8.45
CA TRP A 71 -0.71 -10.11 8.87
C TRP A 71 -1.07 -8.63 8.79
N SER A 72 -2.31 -8.30 8.52
CA SER A 72 -2.74 -6.91 8.47
C SER A 72 -2.22 -6.14 9.67
N ASN A 73 -1.62 -4.98 9.45
CA ASN A 73 -1.15 -4.10 10.52
C ASN A 73 -2.21 -3.11 10.97
N GLY A 74 -3.31 -2.98 10.24
CA GLY A 74 -4.53 -2.28 10.61
C GLY A 74 -5.74 -3.20 10.57
N PRO A 75 -6.86 -2.82 11.19
CA PRO A 75 -8.07 -3.65 11.19
C PRO A 75 -8.65 -3.76 9.77
N LYS A 76 -9.03 -4.98 9.37
CA LYS A 76 -9.63 -5.24 8.05
C LYS A 76 -10.90 -4.44 7.81
N GLU A 77 -11.60 -4.07 8.87
CA GLU A 77 -12.81 -3.27 8.84
C GLU A 77 -12.56 -1.90 8.18
N CYS A 78 -11.35 -1.34 8.32
CA CYS A 78 -10.92 -0.13 7.63
C CYS A 78 -10.47 -0.36 6.18
N LEU A 79 -10.31 -1.63 5.78
CA LEU A 79 -9.99 -2.05 4.41
C LEU A 79 -11.21 -2.57 3.63
N GLU A 80 -12.38 -2.64 4.28
CA GLU A 80 -13.59 -3.20 3.72
C GLU A 80 -14.09 -2.35 2.55
N PHE A 81 -14.25 -2.95 1.36
CA PHE A 81 -14.80 -2.25 0.21
C PHE A 81 -16.28 -1.94 0.42
N ALA A 82 -16.71 -0.72 0.13
CA ALA A 82 -18.09 -0.30 0.32
C ALA A 82 -19.11 -1.08 -0.55
N ASP A 83 -18.66 -1.71 -1.64
CA ASP A 83 -19.49 -2.52 -2.54
C ASP A 83 -19.25 -4.05 -2.40
N TYR A 84 -18.38 -4.47 -1.46
CA TYR A 84 -18.03 -5.87 -1.25
C TYR A 84 -17.47 -6.09 0.15
N GLY A 85 -18.30 -6.59 1.08
CA GLY A 85 -17.90 -6.82 2.48
C GLY A 85 -17.16 -8.13 2.69
N PHE A 86 -16.37 -8.21 3.78
CA PHE A 86 -15.71 -9.45 4.19
C PHE A 86 -16.71 -10.55 4.53
N GLU A 87 -17.83 -10.21 5.17
CA GLU A 87 -18.89 -11.18 5.50
C GLU A 87 -19.57 -11.73 4.24
N GLU A 88 -19.73 -10.89 3.22
CA GLU A 88 -20.25 -11.34 1.92
C GLU A 88 -19.28 -12.34 1.28
N HIS A 89 -17.98 -12.07 1.32
CA HIS A 89 -16.96 -12.91 0.71
C HIS A 89 -16.82 -14.26 1.42
N PHE A 90 -16.68 -14.26 2.73
CA PHE A 90 -16.42 -15.46 3.54
C PHE A 90 -17.69 -16.17 4.04
N GLY A 91 -18.87 -15.58 3.84
CA GLY A 91 -20.15 -16.10 4.34
C GLY A 91 -20.33 -15.99 5.85
N ARG A 92 -19.41 -15.32 6.55
CA ARG A 92 -19.40 -15.11 8.00
C ARG A 92 -18.43 -14.01 8.41
N PRO A 93 -18.56 -13.40 9.60
CA PRO A 93 -17.51 -12.56 10.18
C PRO A 93 -16.20 -13.35 10.38
N ILE A 94 -15.07 -12.70 10.13
CA ILE A 94 -13.72 -13.23 10.35
C ILE A 94 -12.92 -12.30 11.28
N PRO A 95 -11.84 -12.75 11.94
CA PRO A 95 -11.01 -11.91 12.81
C PRO A 95 -10.48 -10.65 12.12
N SER A 96 -10.25 -9.59 12.91
CA SER A 96 -9.93 -8.24 12.42
C SER A 96 -8.55 -8.10 11.78
N TYR A 97 -7.61 -9.00 12.05
CA TYR A 97 -6.24 -8.94 11.52
C TYR A 97 -5.91 -10.19 10.71
N PRO A 98 -6.38 -10.28 9.47
CA PRO A 98 -6.11 -11.45 8.63
C PRO A 98 -4.68 -11.43 8.07
N PRO A 99 -4.08 -12.61 7.80
CA PRO A 99 -2.86 -12.72 7.04
C PRO A 99 -3.05 -12.30 5.57
N ARG A 100 -1.95 -11.97 4.89
CA ARG A 100 -1.96 -11.51 3.49
C ARG A 100 -2.72 -12.43 2.53
N ALA A 101 -2.67 -13.76 2.77
CA ALA A 101 -3.37 -14.72 1.90
C ALA A 101 -4.89 -14.52 1.93
N VAL A 102 -5.44 -14.22 3.09
CA VAL A 102 -6.88 -13.92 3.29
C VAL A 102 -7.25 -12.60 2.60
N LEU A 103 -6.41 -11.56 2.74
CA LEU A 103 -6.65 -10.28 2.06
C LEU A 103 -6.54 -10.41 0.54
N HIS A 104 -5.60 -11.20 0.03
CA HIS A 104 -5.49 -11.47 -1.40
C HIS A 104 -6.73 -12.21 -1.93
N ASP A 105 -7.23 -13.21 -1.20
CA ASP A 105 -8.44 -13.95 -1.54
C ASP A 105 -9.68 -13.03 -1.56
N TYR A 106 -9.79 -12.14 -0.58
CA TYR A 106 -10.84 -11.13 -0.53
C TYR A 106 -10.81 -10.17 -1.74
N ILE A 107 -9.62 -9.66 -2.11
CA ILE A 107 -9.45 -8.83 -3.31
C ILE A 107 -9.83 -9.64 -4.56
N ALA A 108 -9.44 -10.93 -4.61
CA ALA A 108 -9.79 -11.85 -5.69
C ALA A 108 -11.31 -11.97 -5.88
N GLY A 109 -12.03 -12.20 -4.80
CA GLY A 109 -13.48 -12.31 -4.84
C GLY A 109 -14.16 -11.08 -5.43
N ARG A 110 -13.69 -9.87 -5.06
CA ARG A 110 -14.20 -8.63 -5.64
C ARG A 110 -13.91 -8.51 -7.14
N VAL A 111 -12.70 -8.88 -7.56
CA VAL A 111 -12.30 -8.86 -8.98
C VAL A 111 -13.18 -9.80 -9.81
N GLU A 112 -13.40 -11.02 -9.32
CA GLU A 112 -14.24 -12.02 -9.98
C GLU A 112 -15.69 -11.57 -10.04
N LYS A 113 -16.27 -11.14 -8.93
CA LYS A 113 -17.64 -10.64 -8.85
C LYS A 113 -17.88 -9.45 -9.80
N SER A 114 -16.93 -8.54 -9.89
CA SER A 114 -17.05 -7.36 -10.76
C SER A 114 -16.75 -7.63 -12.23
N GLY A 115 -16.09 -8.74 -12.56
CA GLY A 115 -15.75 -9.12 -13.94
C GLY A 115 -14.70 -8.22 -14.60
N VAL A 116 -13.89 -7.50 -13.83
CA VAL A 116 -12.92 -6.50 -14.37
C VAL A 116 -11.65 -7.11 -14.94
N ARG A 117 -11.40 -8.40 -14.71
CA ARG A 117 -10.24 -9.12 -15.26
C ARG A 117 -10.12 -9.00 -16.79
N LYS A 118 -11.26 -8.87 -17.48
CA LYS A 118 -11.33 -8.73 -18.94
C LYS A 118 -10.57 -7.52 -19.50
N TYR A 119 -10.29 -6.50 -18.68
CA TYR A 119 -9.57 -5.30 -19.08
C TYR A 119 -8.05 -5.46 -18.97
N CYS A 120 -7.56 -6.49 -18.26
CA CYS A 120 -6.16 -6.64 -17.92
C CYS A 120 -5.39 -7.42 -19.00
N LYS A 121 -4.30 -6.84 -19.48
CA LYS A 121 -3.25 -7.50 -20.25
C LYS A 121 -2.09 -7.79 -19.29
N PHE A 122 -1.98 -9.05 -18.87
CA PHE A 122 -0.93 -9.52 -17.95
C PHE A 122 0.38 -9.77 -18.68
N SER A 123 1.49 -9.78 -17.93
CA SER A 123 2.86 -9.90 -18.47
C SER A 123 3.18 -8.82 -19.50
N HIS A 124 2.62 -7.63 -19.32
CA HIS A 124 2.79 -6.47 -20.20
C HIS A 124 3.37 -5.30 -19.40
N ALA A 125 4.65 -5.00 -19.60
CA ALA A 125 5.35 -3.94 -18.90
C ALA A 125 5.30 -2.63 -19.69
N VAL A 126 4.72 -1.57 -19.12
CA VAL A 126 4.79 -0.23 -19.71
C VAL A 126 6.22 0.29 -19.59
N LYS A 127 6.81 0.66 -20.74
CA LYS A 127 8.21 1.13 -20.87
C LYS A 127 8.32 2.62 -21.16
N GLY A 128 7.28 3.23 -21.70
CA GLY A 128 7.27 4.64 -22.03
C GLY A 128 5.87 5.20 -22.11
N VAL A 129 5.70 6.44 -21.64
CA VAL A 129 4.49 7.25 -21.84
C VAL A 129 4.95 8.65 -22.21
N THR A 130 4.52 9.13 -23.37
CA THR A 130 4.73 10.50 -23.84
C THR A 130 3.40 11.13 -24.21
N PHE A 131 3.33 12.44 -24.24
CA PHE A 131 2.14 13.19 -24.62
C PHE A 131 2.43 14.06 -25.84
N ASP A 132 1.56 14.02 -26.82
CA ASP A 132 1.58 14.90 -27.98
C ASP A 132 0.55 16.01 -27.78
N ALA A 133 1.02 17.25 -27.70
CA ALA A 133 0.16 18.42 -27.49
C ALA A 133 -0.64 18.82 -28.73
N GLU A 134 -0.25 18.40 -29.93
CA GLU A 134 -0.98 18.72 -31.17
C GLU A 134 -2.21 17.82 -31.33
N THR A 135 -2.04 16.53 -31.06
CA THR A 135 -3.15 15.54 -31.10
C THR A 135 -3.88 15.42 -29.77
N GLU A 136 -3.33 15.97 -28.70
CA GLU A 136 -3.79 15.83 -27.33
C GLU A 136 -3.94 14.37 -26.86
N THR A 137 -3.05 13.49 -27.32
CA THR A 137 -3.05 12.05 -27.00
C THR A 137 -1.76 11.60 -26.34
N PHE A 138 -1.86 10.50 -25.58
CA PHE A 138 -0.71 9.81 -25.03
C PHE A 138 -0.31 8.64 -25.93
N THR A 139 0.99 8.48 -26.14
CA THR A 139 1.56 7.25 -26.70
C THR A 139 2.09 6.41 -25.54
N VAL A 140 1.52 5.22 -25.36
CA VAL A 140 1.95 4.24 -24.34
C VAL A 140 2.73 3.12 -25.02
N THR A 141 4.02 3.01 -24.70
CA THR A 141 4.91 1.97 -25.19
C THR A 141 4.96 0.81 -24.21
N VAL A 142 4.66 -0.38 -24.69
CA VAL A 142 4.48 -1.59 -23.88
C VAL A 142 5.39 -2.69 -24.38
N LYS A 143 6.02 -3.42 -23.47
CA LYS A 143 6.70 -4.69 -23.74
C LYS A 143 5.81 -5.86 -23.31
N ASP A 144 5.39 -6.68 -24.25
CA ASP A 144 4.86 -8.02 -24.03
C ASP A 144 6.03 -8.92 -23.59
N LEU A 145 6.06 -9.28 -22.29
CA LEU A 145 7.20 -9.99 -21.70
C LEU A 145 7.26 -11.45 -22.15
N VAL A 146 6.12 -12.07 -22.45
CA VAL A 146 6.05 -13.45 -22.92
C VAL A 146 6.39 -13.55 -24.40
N GLY A 147 5.82 -12.63 -25.21
CA GLY A 147 6.06 -12.59 -26.66
C GLY A 147 7.36 -11.88 -27.05
N ASP A 148 8.08 -11.29 -26.09
CA ASP A 148 9.29 -10.47 -26.27
C ASP A 148 9.16 -9.42 -27.39
N ARG A 149 8.02 -8.73 -27.42
CA ARG A 149 7.68 -7.71 -28.41
C ARG A 149 7.42 -6.37 -27.75
N VAL A 150 7.87 -5.30 -28.41
CA VAL A 150 7.54 -3.93 -28.05
C VAL A 150 6.54 -3.37 -29.06
N PHE A 151 5.50 -2.70 -28.57
CA PHE A 151 4.50 -2.01 -29.38
C PHE A 151 4.06 -0.73 -28.68
N SER A 152 3.41 0.16 -29.41
CA SER A 152 2.84 1.38 -28.85
C SER A 152 1.36 1.50 -29.26
N GLU A 153 0.56 2.06 -28.36
CA GLU A 153 -0.85 2.37 -28.57
C GLU A 153 -1.15 3.80 -28.10
N GLU A 154 -2.14 4.44 -28.73
CA GLU A 154 -2.58 5.80 -28.40
C GLU A 154 -3.79 5.78 -27.46
N PHE A 155 -3.81 6.74 -26.52
CA PHE A 155 -4.84 6.89 -25.50
C PHE A 155 -5.16 8.36 -25.25
N ASP A 156 -6.43 8.64 -24.95
CA ASP A 156 -6.89 9.98 -24.56
C ASP A 156 -6.56 10.28 -23.09
N TYR A 157 -6.53 9.25 -22.23
CA TYR A 157 -6.25 9.34 -20.80
C TYR A 157 -5.28 8.26 -20.36
N VAL A 158 -4.44 8.59 -19.39
CA VAL A 158 -3.56 7.63 -18.71
C VAL A 158 -3.79 7.68 -17.21
N ILE A 159 -4.08 6.52 -16.60
CA ILE A 159 -4.20 6.35 -15.16
C ILE A 159 -2.97 5.60 -14.65
N VAL A 160 -2.13 6.28 -13.88
CA VAL A 160 -0.95 5.75 -13.22
C VAL A 160 -1.37 5.12 -11.90
N ALA A 161 -1.29 3.80 -11.81
CA ALA A 161 -1.70 2.98 -10.67
C ALA A 161 -0.62 1.95 -10.29
N ASN A 162 0.65 2.32 -10.52
CA ASN A 162 1.80 1.42 -10.37
C ASN A 162 2.24 1.17 -8.93
N GLY A 163 1.61 1.82 -7.93
CA GLY A 163 2.03 1.76 -6.53
C GLY A 163 3.33 2.52 -6.25
N HIS A 164 3.66 2.71 -4.96
CA HIS A 164 4.85 3.46 -4.55
C HIS A 164 5.75 2.72 -3.55
N PHE A 165 5.46 1.47 -3.19
CA PHE A 165 6.28 0.64 -2.30
C PHE A 165 7.19 -0.35 -3.06
N SER A 166 7.88 0.15 -4.11
CA SER A 166 8.70 -0.71 -4.98
C SER A 166 10.16 -0.26 -5.11
N THR A 167 10.44 1.04 -5.04
CA THR A 167 11.81 1.54 -5.19
C THR A 167 12.38 1.88 -3.83
N PRO A 168 13.34 1.09 -3.31
CA PRO A 168 13.93 1.31 -1.99
C PRO A 168 14.64 2.65 -1.84
N ASN A 169 14.45 3.33 -0.71
CA ASN A 169 15.27 4.45 -0.30
C ASN A 169 16.39 3.94 0.61
N ILE A 170 17.61 3.83 0.09
CA ILE A 170 18.77 3.26 0.81
C ILE A 170 19.79 4.37 1.09
N PRO A 171 19.75 5.00 2.27
CA PRO A 171 20.78 5.95 2.68
C PRO A 171 22.10 5.21 2.97
N TYR A 172 23.21 5.88 2.72
CA TYR A 172 24.53 5.36 3.08
C TYR A 172 24.86 5.65 4.54
N PHE A 173 25.43 4.64 5.21
CA PHE A 173 26.06 4.74 6.55
C PHE A 173 27.49 4.24 6.48
N GLU A 174 28.42 4.91 7.18
CA GLU A 174 29.84 4.58 7.16
C GLU A 174 30.07 3.10 7.55
N GLY A 175 30.70 2.34 6.68
CA GLY A 175 31.13 0.96 6.90
C GLY A 175 30.03 -0.09 6.69
N VAL A 176 28.81 0.28 6.32
CA VAL A 176 27.74 -0.70 6.04
C VAL A 176 28.08 -1.61 4.85
N ASP A 177 28.84 -1.08 3.89
CA ASP A 177 29.36 -1.78 2.72
C ASP A 177 30.42 -2.87 3.07
N ARG A 178 30.94 -2.83 4.29
CA ARG A 178 31.94 -3.80 4.82
C ARG A 178 31.38 -4.63 5.96
N PHE A 179 30.11 -4.51 6.26
CA PHE A 179 29.45 -5.31 7.28
C PHE A 179 29.50 -6.79 6.89
N LEU A 180 29.88 -7.66 7.85
CA LEU A 180 30.07 -9.08 7.58
C LEU A 180 28.79 -9.91 7.64
N GLY A 181 27.71 -9.33 8.15
CA GLY A 181 26.40 -9.95 8.26
C GLY A 181 25.49 -9.68 7.06
N ARG A 182 24.22 -9.99 7.23
CA ARG A 182 23.19 -9.79 6.22
C ARG A 182 22.78 -8.31 6.15
N VAL A 183 22.83 -7.69 4.96
CA VAL A 183 22.28 -6.36 4.71
C VAL A 183 21.17 -6.46 3.68
N MET A 184 20.01 -5.86 3.95
CA MET A 184 18.90 -5.77 3.00
C MET A 184 18.05 -4.54 3.27
N HIS A 185 17.22 -4.16 2.29
CA HIS A 185 16.09 -3.26 2.51
C HIS A 185 14.82 -4.06 2.84
N ALA A 186 13.86 -3.46 3.54
CA ALA A 186 12.55 -4.05 3.83
C ALA A 186 11.82 -4.54 2.57
N HIS A 187 12.09 -3.93 1.41
CA HIS A 187 11.59 -4.39 0.10
C HIS A 187 11.95 -5.84 -0.21
N ASP A 188 13.16 -6.28 0.18
CA ASP A 188 13.66 -7.63 -0.11
C ASP A 188 13.46 -8.61 1.04
N PHE A 189 12.90 -8.15 2.16
CA PHE A 189 12.49 -9.03 3.25
C PHE A 189 11.37 -9.97 2.76
N ARG A 190 11.53 -11.28 2.97
CA ARG A 190 10.56 -12.30 2.52
C ARG A 190 10.06 -13.20 3.64
N VAL A 191 10.92 -13.58 4.56
CA VAL A 191 10.61 -14.48 5.68
C VAL A 191 11.37 -14.08 6.93
N ALA A 192 10.75 -14.22 8.09
CA ALA A 192 11.36 -13.92 9.38
C ALA A 192 12.24 -15.06 9.93
N ASP A 193 12.01 -16.29 9.48
CA ASP A 193 12.71 -17.50 9.97
C ASP A 193 14.23 -17.42 9.81
N GLU A 194 14.72 -16.71 8.76
CA GLU A 194 16.15 -16.56 8.52
C GLU A 194 16.88 -15.79 9.65
N PHE A 195 16.12 -15.10 10.51
CA PHE A 195 16.66 -14.31 11.61
C PHE A 195 16.54 -14.98 12.99
N ALA A 196 16.08 -16.23 13.05
CA ALA A 196 16.03 -16.99 14.29
C ALA A 196 17.41 -17.07 14.97
N GLY A 197 17.48 -16.76 16.27
CA GLY A 197 18.70 -16.71 17.08
C GLY A 197 19.62 -15.51 16.81
N LYS A 198 19.27 -14.61 15.88
CA LYS A 198 20.12 -13.49 15.43
C LYS A 198 19.82 -12.19 16.16
N HIS A 199 20.81 -11.30 16.18
CA HIS A 199 20.66 -9.91 16.53
C HIS A 199 20.45 -9.10 15.25
N VAL A 200 19.28 -8.45 15.10
CA VAL A 200 18.87 -7.69 13.92
C VAL A 200 18.78 -6.21 14.26
N VAL A 201 19.43 -5.37 13.48
CA VAL A 201 19.30 -3.90 13.55
C VAL A 201 18.37 -3.42 12.44
N MET A 202 17.25 -2.78 12.82
CA MET A 202 16.31 -2.13 11.91
C MET A 202 16.66 -0.65 11.78
N ILE A 203 16.89 -0.14 10.58
CA ILE A 203 17.13 1.28 10.38
C ILE A 203 15.83 1.94 9.94
N GLY A 204 15.19 2.64 10.86
CA GLY A 204 13.86 3.25 10.73
C GLY A 204 13.00 2.98 11.95
N SER A 205 11.92 3.77 12.08
CA SER A 205 11.00 3.72 13.23
C SER A 205 9.56 3.98 12.80
N SER A 206 9.13 3.36 11.70
CA SER A 206 7.77 3.43 11.17
C SER A 206 7.24 2.03 10.89
N TYR A 207 6.06 1.89 10.31
CA TYR A 207 5.31 0.65 10.10
C TYR A 207 6.15 -0.55 9.62
N SER A 208 7.08 -0.35 8.67
CA SER A 208 7.94 -1.46 8.21
C SER A 208 8.88 -1.96 9.30
N ALA A 209 9.46 -1.04 10.11
CA ALA A 209 10.34 -1.42 11.20
C ALA A 209 9.56 -2.13 12.32
N GLU A 210 8.40 -1.58 12.70
CA GLU A 210 7.52 -2.18 13.69
C GLU A 210 7.15 -3.61 13.30
N ASP A 211 6.61 -3.79 12.09
CA ASP A 211 6.05 -5.06 11.66
C ASP A 211 7.13 -6.11 11.42
N ILE A 212 8.18 -5.77 10.66
CA ILE A 212 9.28 -6.70 10.40
C ILE A 212 10.03 -7.03 11.69
N GLY A 213 10.27 -6.04 12.57
CA GLY A 213 10.96 -6.25 13.83
C GLY A 213 10.18 -7.17 14.77
N THR A 214 8.88 -6.96 14.92
CA THR A 214 8.01 -7.81 15.74
C THR A 214 7.85 -9.21 15.13
N GLN A 215 7.84 -9.35 13.81
CA GLN A 215 7.88 -10.66 13.16
C GLN A 215 9.20 -11.38 13.38
N CYS A 216 10.34 -10.70 13.23
CA CYS A 216 11.64 -11.32 13.53
C CYS A 216 11.67 -11.87 14.97
N HIS A 217 11.16 -11.10 15.94
CA HIS A 217 11.02 -11.56 17.32
C HIS A 217 10.10 -12.77 17.45
N LYS A 218 8.89 -12.70 16.87
CA LYS A 218 7.92 -13.80 16.85
C LYS A 218 8.50 -15.11 16.31
N TYR A 219 9.38 -15.03 15.31
CA TYR A 219 10.06 -16.17 14.71
C TYR A 219 11.45 -16.46 15.31
N GLY A 220 11.72 -15.92 16.51
CA GLY A 220 12.84 -16.35 17.34
C GLY A 220 14.13 -15.55 17.16
N ALA A 221 14.10 -14.34 16.63
CA ALA A 221 15.26 -13.44 16.69
C ALA A 221 15.64 -13.21 18.16
N LYS A 222 16.95 -13.30 18.45
CA LYS A 222 17.46 -13.14 19.81
C LYS A 222 17.35 -11.70 20.30
N ARG A 223 17.54 -10.72 19.41
CA ARG A 223 17.49 -9.29 19.72
C ARG A 223 17.10 -8.48 18.50
N VAL A 224 16.29 -7.44 18.71
CA VAL A 224 15.91 -6.47 17.68
C VAL A 224 16.25 -5.07 18.19
N THR A 225 17.11 -4.35 17.48
CA THR A 225 17.47 -2.98 17.79
C THR A 225 16.90 -2.07 16.72
N PHE A 226 16.03 -1.11 17.10
CA PHE A 226 15.51 -0.10 16.18
C PHE A 226 16.38 1.15 16.22
N SER A 227 16.75 1.67 15.04
CA SER A 227 17.52 2.91 14.91
C SER A 227 16.62 4.01 14.34
N TYR A 228 16.18 4.92 15.21
CA TYR A 228 15.30 6.03 14.82
C TYR A 228 16.07 7.29 14.39
N ARG A 229 15.53 8.02 13.41
CA ARG A 229 16.11 9.26 12.92
C ARG A 229 15.73 10.47 13.79
N THR A 230 14.45 10.60 14.12
CA THR A 230 13.89 11.80 14.76
C THR A 230 13.50 11.55 16.21
N ARG A 231 12.71 10.52 16.45
CA ARG A 231 12.19 10.13 17.77
C ARG A 231 12.03 8.61 17.85
N PRO A 232 12.12 8.02 19.04
CA PRO A 232 11.77 6.62 19.23
C PRO A 232 10.30 6.37 18.89
N MET A 233 9.92 5.12 18.66
CA MET A 233 8.53 4.71 18.49
C MET A 233 7.75 4.87 19.80
N GLY A 234 8.44 4.63 20.93
CA GLY A 234 7.88 4.89 22.27
C GLY A 234 6.94 3.80 22.76
N PHE A 235 7.00 2.61 22.19
CA PHE A 235 6.27 1.45 22.72
C PHE A 235 6.94 0.90 23.98
N ASP A 236 6.14 0.27 24.83
CA ASP A 236 6.65 -0.54 25.96
C ASP A 236 7.17 -1.88 25.41
N TRP A 237 8.45 -1.86 24.98
CA TRP A 237 9.07 -3.01 24.36
C TRP A 237 9.43 -4.09 25.37
N PRO A 238 9.08 -5.37 25.11
CA PRO A 238 9.50 -6.47 25.97
C PRO A 238 10.98 -6.75 25.85
N GLU A 239 11.48 -7.69 26.67
CA GLU A 239 12.85 -8.17 26.59
C GLU A 239 13.23 -8.63 25.17
N GLY A 240 14.45 -8.32 24.76
CA GLY A 240 14.94 -8.59 23.42
C GLY A 240 14.79 -7.45 22.43
N PHE A 241 14.11 -6.37 22.81
CA PHE A 241 14.02 -5.15 22.00
C PHE A 241 14.76 -3.98 22.63
N GLU A 242 15.26 -3.08 21.80
CA GLU A 242 15.76 -1.76 22.22
C GLU A 242 15.61 -0.72 21.10
N GLU A 243 15.52 0.55 21.48
CA GLU A 243 15.55 1.67 20.56
C GLU A 243 16.83 2.49 20.74
N LYS A 244 17.47 2.84 19.64
CA LYS A 244 18.69 3.67 19.58
C LYS A 244 18.47 4.85 18.61
N PRO A 245 19.13 5.98 18.81
CA PRO A 245 19.12 7.04 17.81
C PRO A 245 19.79 6.58 16.50
N LEU A 246 19.86 7.48 15.53
CA LEU A 246 20.32 7.16 14.17
C LEU A 246 21.67 6.45 14.17
N LEU A 247 21.74 5.34 13.44
CA LEU A 247 23.00 4.66 13.10
C LEU A 247 23.97 5.65 12.42
N THR A 248 25.23 5.66 12.83
CA THR A 248 26.24 6.54 12.23
C THR A 248 27.37 5.75 11.58
N LYS A 249 27.72 4.59 12.15
CA LYS A 249 28.88 3.82 11.70
C LYS A 249 28.73 2.33 12.01
N VAL A 250 29.29 1.50 11.12
CA VAL A 250 29.43 0.05 11.29
C VAL A 250 30.89 -0.33 11.18
N VAL A 251 31.40 -1.12 12.15
CA VAL A 251 32.76 -1.68 12.13
C VAL A 251 32.70 -3.15 12.52
N GLY A 252 33.04 -4.04 11.59
CA GLY A 252 32.83 -5.48 11.79
C GLY A 252 31.34 -5.75 12.06
N ASN A 253 31.03 -6.30 13.23
CA ASN A 253 29.66 -6.58 13.68
C ASN A 253 29.18 -5.60 14.77
N THR A 254 29.80 -4.44 14.89
CA THR A 254 29.46 -3.38 15.87
C THR A 254 28.78 -2.23 15.14
N CYS A 255 27.56 -1.85 15.58
CA CYS A 255 26.83 -0.68 15.14
C CYS A 255 26.96 0.45 16.17
N THR A 256 27.41 1.65 15.75
CA THR A 256 27.53 2.86 16.60
C THR A 256 26.45 3.84 16.22
N PHE A 257 25.83 4.48 17.22
CA PHE A 257 24.70 5.41 17.06
C PHE A 257 25.08 6.85 17.37
N LYS A 258 24.19 7.77 17.03
CA LYS A 258 24.40 9.23 17.13
C LYS A 258 24.71 9.73 18.55
N ASP A 259 24.25 9.04 19.58
CA ASP A 259 24.54 9.33 21.00
C ASP A 259 25.87 8.77 21.49
N GLY A 260 26.65 8.13 20.62
CA GLY A 260 27.91 7.46 20.95
C GLY A 260 27.74 6.06 21.53
N SER A 261 26.52 5.60 21.78
CA SER A 261 26.27 4.21 22.18
C SER A 261 26.57 3.24 21.04
N SER A 262 26.81 1.98 21.37
CA SER A 262 27.04 0.93 20.38
C SER A 262 26.35 -0.39 20.77
N VAL A 263 26.09 -1.22 19.79
CA VAL A 263 25.66 -2.61 19.96
C VAL A 263 26.60 -3.52 19.19
N ASP A 264 26.98 -4.61 19.83
CA ASP A 264 27.90 -5.60 19.30
C ASP A 264 27.17 -6.89 18.88
N GLY A 265 27.85 -7.72 18.10
CA GLY A 265 27.34 -9.03 17.70
C GLY A 265 26.11 -8.92 16.81
N VAL A 266 26.04 -7.90 15.97
CA VAL A 266 24.97 -7.71 15.00
C VAL A 266 25.15 -8.71 13.85
N ASP A 267 24.07 -9.46 13.54
CA ASP A 267 24.06 -10.47 12.48
C ASP A 267 23.40 -9.95 11.20
N ALA A 268 22.47 -9.00 11.33
CA ALA A 268 21.74 -8.44 10.19
C ALA A 268 21.40 -6.97 10.37
N ILE A 269 21.39 -6.23 9.26
CA ILE A 269 20.91 -4.85 9.16
C ILE A 269 19.81 -4.80 8.11
N ILE A 270 18.61 -4.35 8.50
CA ILE A 270 17.46 -4.18 7.61
C ILE A 270 17.12 -2.71 7.51
N PHE A 271 17.20 -2.16 6.30
CA PHE A 271 16.78 -0.79 6.02
C PHE A 271 15.26 -0.70 5.92
N CYS A 272 14.62 -0.17 6.94
CA CYS A 272 13.21 0.19 6.96
C CYS A 272 13.07 1.71 6.71
N THR A 273 13.75 2.20 5.69
CA THR A 273 13.96 3.62 5.39
C THR A 273 12.99 4.18 4.36
N GLY A 274 11.94 3.40 4.04
CA GLY A 274 10.88 3.78 3.14
C GLY A 274 11.25 3.68 1.66
N TYR A 275 10.42 4.27 0.81
CA TYR A 275 10.46 4.10 -0.63
C TYR A 275 10.48 5.46 -1.33
N LEU A 276 10.96 5.47 -2.57
CA LEU A 276 10.94 6.61 -3.47
C LEU A 276 9.73 6.51 -4.40
N ASN A 277 8.99 7.59 -4.56
CA ASN A 277 8.01 7.69 -5.64
C ASN A 277 8.75 7.67 -6.97
N HIS A 278 8.53 6.64 -7.79
CA HIS A 278 9.29 6.39 -9.00
C HIS A 278 8.40 5.99 -10.17
N TYR A 279 8.47 6.78 -11.23
CA TYR A 279 7.68 6.62 -12.44
C TYR A 279 8.61 6.61 -13.66
N PRO A 280 9.45 5.57 -13.85
CA PRO A 280 10.51 5.55 -14.85
C PRO A 280 10.00 5.52 -16.29
N PHE A 281 8.75 5.10 -16.48
CA PHE A 281 8.08 5.03 -17.78
C PHE A 281 7.47 6.36 -18.24
N LEU A 282 7.37 7.38 -17.36
CA LEU A 282 6.87 8.70 -17.72
C LEU A 282 8.01 9.59 -18.21
N SER A 283 7.77 10.38 -19.26
CA SER A 283 8.63 11.48 -19.65
C SER A 283 8.75 12.52 -18.53
N ASP A 284 9.81 13.33 -18.53
CA ASP A 284 10.13 14.21 -17.39
C ASP A 284 9.05 15.25 -17.08
N GLU A 285 8.34 15.74 -18.11
CA GLU A 285 7.23 16.70 -17.99
C GLU A 285 5.96 16.09 -17.40
N LEU A 286 5.78 14.77 -17.55
CA LEU A 286 4.63 14.04 -17.02
C LEU A 286 4.87 13.46 -15.61
N ARG A 287 6.13 13.45 -15.18
CA ARG A 287 6.54 12.75 -13.97
C ARG A 287 6.20 13.52 -12.72
N LEU A 288 5.32 12.97 -11.88
CA LEU A 288 5.06 13.50 -10.55
C LEU A 288 6.34 13.46 -9.69
N LYS A 289 6.74 14.63 -9.19
CA LYS A 289 7.88 14.77 -8.28
C LYS A 289 7.36 14.96 -6.86
N THR A 290 7.42 13.91 -6.07
CA THR A 290 6.95 13.92 -4.68
C THR A 290 7.79 12.98 -3.83
N ARG A 291 7.61 13.08 -2.52
CA ARG A 291 8.02 12.08 -1.53
C ARG A 291 6.77 11.40 -0.96
N ASN A 292 6.94 10.34 -0.19
CA ASN A 292 5.83 9.75 0.55
C ASN A 292 5.24 10.77 1.53
N ARG A 293 3.97 11.13 1.34
CA ARG A 293 3.22 12.12 2.13
C ARG A 293 1.72 11.94 1.94
N LEU A 294 0.94 12.47 2.88
CA LEU A 294 -0.52 12.31 2.88
C LEU A 294 -1.20 13.03 1.71
N PHE A 295 -0.63 14.13 1.21
CA PHE A 295 -1.14 14.81 0.03
C PHE A 295 0.00 15.27 -0.89
N PRO A 296 0.13 14.71 -2.12
CA PRO A 296 1.21 15.06 -3.04
C PRO A 296 0.98 16.44 -3.71
N PRO A 297 2.04 17.19 -4.00
CA PRO A 297 1.94 18.42 -4.77
C PRO A 297 1.50 18.17 -6.21
N ASN A 298 1.00 19.22 -6.87
CA ASN A 298 0.65 19.23 -8.29
C ASN A 298 -0.43 18.23 -8.71
N LEU A 299 -1.20 17.70 -7.76
CA LEU A 299 -2.34 16.84 -8.02
C LEU A 299 -3.63 17.49 -7.50
N TYR A 300 -4.46 18.00 -8.42
CA TYR A 300 -5.81 18.44 -8.05
C TYR A 300 -6.60 17.27 -7.51
N LYS A 301 -7.23 17.46 -6.36
CA LYS A 301 -7.91 16.39 -5.59
C LYS A 301 -7.00 15.17 -5.30
N GLY A 302 -5.66 15.36 -5.26
CA GLY A 302 -4.73 14.26 -5.09
C GLY A 302 -4.69 13.26 -6.25
N VAL A 303 -5.29 13.59 -7.39
CA VAL A 303 -5.59 12.67 -8.50
C VAL A 303 -5.12 13.23 -9.85
N PHE A 304 -5.54 14.44 -10.23
CA PHE A 304 -5.31 14.99 -11.57
C PHE A 304 -4.02 15.81 -11.63
N TYR A 305 -3.11 15.43 -12.52
CA TYR A 305 -1.84 16.14 -12.67
C TYR A 305 -2.04 17.56 -13.22
N GLU A 306 -1.54 18.57 -12.50
CA GLU A 306 -1.71 19.99 -12.85
C GLU A 306 -1.21 20.33 -14.25
N GLY A 307 -0.08 19.72 -14.65
CA GLY A 307 0.53 19.95 -15.97
C GLY A 307 -0.26 19.36 -17.14
N ASN A 308 -1.05 18.31 -16.89
CA ASN A 308 -1.94 17.68 -17.85
C ASN A 308 -3.03 16.87 -17.13
N PRO A 309 -4.24 17.38 -16.97
CA PRO A 309 -5.29 16.68 -16.22
C PRO A 309 -5.83 15.40 -16.89
N LYS A 310 -5.43 15.10 -18.12
CA LYS A 310 -5.68 13.79 -18.74
C LYS A 310 -4.76 12.69 -18.20
N LEU A 311 -3.68 13.07 -17.45
CA LEU A 311 -2.81 12.18 -16.68
C LEU A 311 -3.28 12.14 -15.22
N ILE A 312 -3.61 10.95 -14.76
CA ILE A 312 -4.31 10.69 -13.50
C ILE A 312 -3.45 9.75 -12.66
N TYR A 313 -3.31 10.06 -11.36
CA TYR A 313 -2.59 9.20 -10.41
C TYR A 313 -3.57 8.66 -9.37
N ILE A 314 -3.60 7.35 -9.15
CA ILE A 314 -4.39 6.72 -8.10
C ILE A 314 -3.48 6.01 -7.10
N GLY A 315 -3.60 6.38 -5.82
CA GLY A 315 -2.80 5.81 -4.75
C GLY A 315 -1.36 6.33 -4.70
N ALA A 316 -1.13 7.61 -5.07
CA ALA A 316 0.19 8.24 -4.96
C ALA A 316 0.51 8.74 -3.54
N GLN A 317 -0.49 8.79 -2.65
CA GLN A 317 -0.38 9.26 -1.27
C GLN A 317 0.06 8.16 -0.31
N ASP A 318 0.67 8.57 0.81
CA ASP A 318 0.72 7.79 2.04
C ASP A 318 -0.69 7.69 2.65
N GLN A 319 -1.06 6.56 3.25
CA GLN A 319 -2.48 6.30 3.51
C GLN A 319 -2.77 5.50 4.77
N PHE A 320 -3.80 5.94 5.51
CA PHE A 320 -4.61 5.12 6.41
C PHE A 320 -5.71 4.38 5.62
N TYR A 321 -6.51 5.13 4.86
CA TYR A 321 -7.57 4.61 3.99
C TYR A 321 -6.95 4.01 2.72
N THR A 322 -6.61 2.73 2.71
CA THR A 322 -5.96 2.10 1.55
C THR A 322 -6.95 1.86 0.41
N PHE A 323 -7.78 0.81 0.51
CA PHE A 323 -8.67 0.41 -0.60
C PHE A 323 -9.79 1.42 -0.85
N ASN A 324 -10.38 1.96 0.21
CA ASN A 324 -11.45 2.93 0.10
C ASN A 324 -10.99 4.26 -0.50
N MET A 325 -9.76 4.70 -0.22
CA MET A 325 -9.19 5.89 -0.84
C MET A 325 -8.94 5.67 -2.33
N PHE A 326 -8.44 4.49 -2.73
CA PHE A 326 -8.25 4.18 -4.16
C PHE A 326 -9.58 4.16 -4.90
N ASP A 327 -10.62 3.58 -4.30
CA ASP A 327 -11.96 3.60 -4.87
C ASP A 327 -12.52 5.03 -4.99
N ALA A 328 -12.43 5.84 -3.93
CA ALA A 328 -12.88 7.23 -3.94
C ALA A 328 -12.22 8.05 -5.05
N GLN A 329 -10.89 7.92 -5.19
CA GLN A 329 -10.12 8.54 -6.27
C GLN A 329 -10.56 8.04 -7.65
N ALA A 330 -10.76 6.74 -7.80
CA ALA A 330 -11.16 6.11 -9.05
C ALA A 330 -12.57 6.53 -9.50
N TRP A 331 -13.53 6.62 -8.57
CA TRP A 331 -14.89 7.09 -8.86
C TRP A 331 -14.89 8.56 -9.25
N TYR A 332 -14.13 9.39 -8.57
CA TYR A 332 -13.98 10.79 -8.90
C TYR A 332 -13.34 10.97 -10.29
N ALA A 333 -12.25 10.26 -10.57
CA ALA A 333 -11.58 10.27 -11.88
C ALA A 333 -12.52 9.81 -13.00
N ARG A 334 -13.27 8.72 -12.80
CA ARG A 334 -14.28 8.23 -13.72
C ARG A 334 -15.32 9.31 -14.05
N ASP A 335 -15.84 10.00 -13.04
CA ASP A 335 -16.92 10.96 -13.23
C ASP A 335 -16.44 12.23 -13.93
N VAL A 336 -15.18 12.62 -13.74
CA VAL A 336 -14.55 13.66 -14.57
C VAL A 336 -14.41 13.21 -16.03
N ILE A 337 -13.89 12.01 -16.28
CA ILE A 337 -13.71 11.48 -17.65
C ILE A 337 -15.07 11.33 -18.37
N LEU A 338 -16.11 10.94 -17.65
CA LEU A 338 -17.47 10.81 -18.19
C LEU A 338 -18.22 12.15 -18.32
N GLY A 339 -17.57 13.28 -17.97
CA GLY A 339 -18.16 14.61 -18.04
C GLY A 339 -19.25 14.89 -17.01
N ARG A 340 -19.35 14.11 -15.94
CA ARG A 340 -20.30 14.29 -14.84
C ARG A 340 -19.82 15.34 -13.83
N ILE A 341 -18.50 15.46 -13.69
CA ILE A 341 -17.81 16.47 -12.87
C ILE A 341 -16.94 17.29 -13.81
N ALA A 342 -17.10 18.62 -13.80
CA ALA A 342 -16.24 19.51 -14.56
C ALA A 342 -14.98 19.85 -13.74
N LEU A 343 -13.81 19.79 -14.38
CA LEU A 343 -12.58 20.29 -13.78
C LEU A 343 -12.64 21.84 -13.74
N PRO A 344 -12.22 22.48 -12.66
CA PRO A 344 -12.12 23.92 -12.58
C PRO A 344 -10.92 24.44 -13.40
N ASP A 345 -10.77 25.74 -13.45
CA ASP A 345 -9.61 26.38 -14.07
C ASP A 345 -8.28 26.02 -13.36
N PRO A 346 -7.13 26.16 -14.04
CA PRO A 346 -5.83 25.77 -13.48
C PRO A 346 -5.47 26.50 -12.19
N ALA A 347 -5.90 27.76 -12.01
CA ALA A 347 -5.59 28.52 -10.79
C ALA A 347 -6.36 27.93 -9.58
N THR A 348 -7.61 27.54 -9.79
CA THR A 348 -8.44 26.87 -8.78
C THR A 348 -7.87 25.48 -8.45
N MET A 349 -7.44 24.70 -9.45
CA MET A 349 -6.79 23.40 -9.22
C MET A 349 -5.51 23.55 -8.37
N LYS A 350 -4.72 24.57 -8.66
CA LYS A 350 -3.50 24.88 -7.90
C LYS A 350 -3.80 25.27 -6.46
N ALA A 351 -4.79 26.13 -6.26
CA ALA A 351 -5.20 26.56 -4.91
C ALA A 351 -5.68 25.36 -4.06
N ASP A 352 -6.38 24.39 -4.67
CA ASP A 352 -6.86 23.19 -3.99
C ASP A 352 -5.69 22.38 -3.42
N TRP A 353 -4.75 21.92 -4.25
CA TRP A 353 -3.66 21.08 -3.75
C TRP A 353 -2.72 21.83 -2.80
N GLN A 354 -2.53 23.14 -2.98
CA GLN A 354 -1.77 23.96 -2.04
C GLN A 354 -2.48 24.06 -0.68
N GLY A 355 -3.80 24.19 -0.68
CA GLY A 355 -4.61 24.19 0.54
C GLY A 355 -4.48 22.87 1.31
N TRP A 356 -4.57 21.74 0.64
CA TRP A 356 -4.39 20.42 1.25
C TRP A 356 -2.97 20.25 1.81
N MET A 357 -1.93 20.66 1.07
CA MET A 357 -0.55 20.60 1.55
C MET A 357 -0.34 21.47 2.80
N SER A 358 -0.90 22.68 2.82
CA SER A 358 -0.79 23.56 4.00
C SER A 358 -1.48 22.94 5.23
N ARG A 359 -2.61 22.25 5.04
CA ARG A 359 -3.26 21.50 6.12
C ARG A 359 -2.38 20.35 6.61
N GLU A 360 -1.77 19.58 5.69
CA GLU A 360 -0.86 18.48 6.06
C GLU A 360 0.34 18.98 6.89
N GLU A 361 0.92 20.11 6.51
CA GLU A 361 2.07 20.70 7.22
C GLU A 361 1.75 21.17 8.65
N ALA A 362 0.48 21.37 8.96
CA ALA A 362 0.01 21.75 10.30
C ALA A 362 -0.34 20.55 11.19
N LEU A 363 -0.24 19.32 10.71
CA LEU A 363 -0.60 18.11 11.48
C LEU A 363 0.50 17.78 12.50
N GLU A 364 0.09 17.50 13.73
CA GLU A 364 0.99 17.28 14.86
C GLU A 364 1.02 15.82 15.35
N ASN A 365 -0.06 15.07 15.12
CA ASN A 365 -0.24 13.71 15.67
C ASN A 365 -1.05 12.80 14.72
N ALA A 366 -1.11 11.51 15.06
CA ALA A 366 -1.79 10.49 14.25
C ALA A 366 -3.30 10.74 14.13
N ASP A 367 -3.98 11.18 15.19
CA ASP A 367 -5.41 11.47 15.15
C ASP A 367 -5.75 12.56 14.13
N GLN A 368 -4.95 13.62 14.09
CA GLN A 368 -5.10 14.70 13.10
C GLN A 368 -4.81 14.21 11.68
N MET A 369 -3.85 13.29 11.49
CA MET A 369 -3.57 12.66 10.20
C MET A 369 -4.74 11.79 9.74
N ILE A 370 -5.36 11.05 10.65
CA ILE A 370 -6.56 10.24 10.37
C ILE A 370 -7.72 11.15 9.96
N ASP A 371 -7.99 12.22 10.73
CA ASP A 371 -9.06 13.18 10.42
C ASP A 371 -8.81 13.87 9.08
N PHE A 372 -7.58 14.23 8.78
CA PHE A 372 -7.20 14.82 7.49
C PHE A 372 -7.54 13.90 6.31
N GLN A 373 -7.19 12.62 6.38
CA GLN A 373 -7.54 11.69 5.31
C GLN A 373 -9.03 11.33 5.29
N THR A 374 -9.69 11.33 6.43
CA THR A 374 -11.15 11.16 6.52
C THR A 374 -11.86 12.27 5.75
N ASP A 375 -11.47 13.53 5.98
CA ASP A 375 -12.02 14.68 5.25
C ASP A 375 -11.77 14.55 3.74
N TYR A 376 -10.55 14.14 3.36
CA TYR A 376 -10.19 13.95 1.96
C TYR A 376 -11.03 12.87 1.28
N VAL A 377 -11.15 11.70 1.88
CA VAL A 377 -11.97 10.60 1.33
C VAL A 377 -13.44 11.00 1.27
N ARG A 378 -13.97 11.66 2.32
CA ARG A 378 -15.34 12.17 2.36
C ARG A 378 -15.62 13.12 1.20
N GLU A 379 -14.75 14.08 0.95
CA GLU A 379 -14.92 15.05 -0.15
C GLU A 379 -15.05 14.34 -1.51
N LEU A 380 -14.26 13.29 -1.76
CA LEU A 380 -14.30 12.57 -3.02
C LEU A 380 -15.56 11.71 -3.16
N ILE A 381 -15.97 10.99 -2.12
CA ILE A 381 -17.14 10.10 -2.21
C ILE A 381 -18.45 10.87 -2.27
N GLU A 382 -18.58 12.00 -1.57
CA GLU A 382 -19.77 12.84 -1.61
C GLU A 382 -20.02 13.49 -2.97
N ALA A 383 -18.96 13.66 -3.78
CA ALA A 383 -19.05 14.21 -5.13
C ALA A 383 -19.50 13.17 -6.18
N THR A 384 -19.61 11.89 -5.83
CA THR A 384 -19.81 10.79 -6.79
C THR A 384 -20.97 9.87 -6.37
N ASP A 385 -21.24 8.85 -7.19
CA ASP A 385 -22.16 7.76 -6.85
C ASP A 385 -21.46 6.56 -6.17
N TYR A 386 -20.34 6.81 -5.49
CA TYR A 386 -19.65 5.76 -4.71
C TYR A 386 -20.62 5.14 -3.68
N PRO A 387 -20.60 3.82 -3.48
CA PRO A 387 -21.40 3.20 -2.46
C PRO A 387 -21.17 3.80 -1.08
N ARG A 388 -22.19 3.75 -0.22
CA ARG A 388 -22.12 4.36 1.10
C ARG A 388 -20.98 3.75 1.93
N LEU A 389 -20.07 4.58 2.37
CA LEU A 389 -18.99 4.27 3.32
C LEU A 389 -19.16 5.14 4.56
N ASP A 390 -19.16 4.53 5.73
CA ASP A 390 -19.14 5.25 7.01
C ASP A 390 -17.71 5.68 7.34
N VAL A 391 -17.30 6.84 6.80
CA VAL A 391 -15.94 7.37 7.01
C VAL A 391 -15.69 7.77 8.45
N ASP A 392 -16.72 8.16 9.21
CA ASP A 392 -16.59 8.52 10.61
C ASP A 392 -16.31 7.29 11.46
N MET A 393 -16.98 6.17 11.14
CA MET A 393 -16.70 4.89 11.78
C MET A 393 -15.29 4.42 11.43
N CYS A 394 -14.85 4.51 10.18
CA CYS A 394 -13.46 4.20 9.81
C CYS A 394 -12.45 5.03 10.61
N ALA A 395 -12.65 6.36 10.72
CA ALA A 395 -11.80 7.25 11.50
C ALA A 395 -11.71 6.82 12.97
N LYS A 396 -12.87 6.51 13.57
CA LYS A 396 -12.93 6.01 14.94
C LYS A 396 -12.12 4.73 15.11
N LEU A 397 -12.28 3.75 14.22
CA LEU A 397 -11.55 2.48 14.27
C LEU A 397 -10.05 2.66 14.08
N PHE A 398 -9.60 3.57 13.21
CA PHE A 398 -8.18 3.89 13.07
C PHE A 398 -7.60 4.49 14.36
N LYS A 399 -8.31 5.40 15.02
CA LYS A 399 -7.87 5.99 16.30
C LYS A 399 -7.82 4.94 17.42
N GLU A 400 -8.83 4.08 17.51
CA GLU A 400 -8.85 2.94 18.44
C GLU A 400 -7.67 1.98 18.16
N TRP A 401 -7.37 1.71 16.89
CA TRP A 401 -6.25 0.86 16.50
C TRP A 401 -4.90 1.46 16.93
N GLU A 402 -4.65 2.76 16.67
CA GLU A 402 -3.42 3.43 17.10
C GLU A 402 -3.28 3.37 18.63
N HIS A 403 -4.38 3.57 19.37
CA HIS A 403 -4.40 3.46 20.84
C HIS A 403 -4.06 2.04 21.30
N HIS A 404 -4.73 1.01 20.76
CA HIS A 404 -4.45 -0.38 21.12
C HIS A 404 -3.03 -0.83 20.76
N LYS A 405 -2.47 -0.27 19.67
CA LYS A 405 -1.09 -0.52 19.29
C LYS A 405 -0.11 0.09 20.30
N ALA A 406 -0.41 1.29 20.80
CA ALA A 406 0.38 1.92 21.87
C ALA A 406 0.28 1.18 23.20
N GLU A 407 -0.88 0.60 23.54
CA GLU A 407 -1.07 -0.22 24.75
C GLU A 407 -0.28 -1.54 24.69
N GLY A 408 -0.13 -2.14 23.49
CA GLY A 408 0.56 -3.41 23.38
C GLY A 408 0.91 -3.81 21.96
N ILE A 409 2.11 -3.46 21.52
CA ILE A 409 2.60 -3.66 20.15
C ILE A 409 2.62 -5.13 19.70
N LEU A 410 2.79 -6.10 20.63
CA LEU A 410 2.75 -7.53 20.33
C LEU A 410 1.34 -8.15 20.46
N THR A 411 0.37 -7.42 21.02
CA THR A 411 -0.94 -7.98 21.37
C THR A 411 -2.13 -7.30 20.69
N TYR A 412 -1.94 -6.12 20.08
CA TYR A 412 -3.03 -5.37 19.45
C TYR A 412 -3.76 -6.17 18.36
N ARG A 413 -3.07 -7.08 17.66
CA ARG A 413 -3.67 -7.95 16.65
C ARG A 413 -4.64 -9.01 17.22
N ASN A 414 -4.74 -9.14 18.55
CA ASN A 414 -5.73 -9.98 19.21
C ASN A 414 -7.05 -9.22 19.48
N ARG A 415 -7.14 -7.94 19.11
CA ARG A 415 -8.35 -7.12 19.27
C ARG A 415 -9.34 -7.38 18.15
N SER A 416 -10.59 -7.05 18.39
CA SER A 416 -11.72 -7.19 17.46
C SER A 416 -12.40 -5.85 17.25
N TYR A 417 -12.91 -5.63 16.05
CA TYR A 417 -13.61 -4.40 15.67
C TYR A 417 -14.92 -4.73 14.94
N PRO A 418 -15.90 -3.83 14.96
CA PRO A 418 -17.14 -4.01 14.21
C PRO A 418 -16.93 -3.67 12.73
N SER A 419 -17.58 -4.43 11.83
CA SER A 419 -17.63 -4.13 10.40
C SER A 419 -18.22 -2.74 10.14
N THR A 420 -17.62 -1.98 9.25
CA THR A 420 -18.11 -0.65 8.84
C THR A 420 -19.34 -0.73 7.95
N LEU A 421 -19.66 -1.91 7.40
CA LEU A 421 -20.82 -2.16 6.55
C LEU A 421 -22.00 -2.78 7.31
N THR A 422 -21.75 -3.79 8.14
CA THR A 422 -22.80 -4.58 8.79
C THR A 422 -22.97 -4.23 10.26
N GLY A 423 -21.95 -3.64 10.89
CA GLY A 423 -21.91 -3.39 12.34
C GLY A 423 -21.61 -4.65 13.18
N ASN A 424 -21.50 -5.83 12.57
CA ASN A 424 -21.20 -7.05 13.28
C ASN A 424 -19.78 -7.03 13.83
N MET A 425 -19.62 -7.46 15.09
CA MET A 425 -18.32 -7.57 15.73
C MET A 425 -17.54 -8.75 15.14
N ALA A 426 -16.28 -8.52 14.76
CA ALA A 426 -15.38 -9.58 14.35
C ALA A 426 -15.13 -10.55 15.52
N PRO A 427 -15.04 -11.87 15.28
CA PRO A 427 -14.62 -12.82 16.31
C PRO A 427 -13.13 -12.59 16.65
N VAL A 428 -12.74 -12.94 17.87
CA VAL A 428 -11.33 -13.04 18.25
C VAL A 428 -10.71 -14.22 17.50
N HIS A 429 -9.48 -14.08 17.02
CA HIS A 429 -8.78 -15.21 16.40
C HIS A 429 -8.54 -16.33 17.43
N HIS A 430 -8.70 -17.58 17.03
CA HIS A 430 -8.58 -18.75 17.91
C HIS A 430 -7.19 -18.94 18.54
N THR A 431 -6.14 -18.34 17.92
CA THR A 431 -4.76 -18.40 18.38
C THR A 431 -4.24 -16.97 18.48
N PRO A 432 -3.65 -16.54 19.62
CA PRO A 432 -3.02 -15.23 19.73
C PRO A 432 -1.98 -15.02 18.61
N TRP A 433 -1.85 -13.80 18.09
CA TRP A 433 -0.97 -13.52 16.96
C TRP A 433 0.47 -14.00 17.13
N MET A 434 1.03 -13.83 18.33
CA MET A 434 2.39 -14.28 18.64
C MET A 434 2.59 -15.80 18.52
N GLU A 435 1.53 -16.58 18.69
CA GLU A 435 1.53 -18.05 18.66
C GLU A 435 1.04 -18.60 17.31
N ALA A 436 0.38 -17.76 16.50
CA ALA A 436 -0.20 -18.13 15.22
C ALA A 436 0.88 -18.17 14.12
N LEU A 437 1.62 -19.26 14.03
CA LEU A 437 2.74 -19.42 13.08
C LEU A 437 2.28 -19.85 11.67
N ASP A 438 1.07 -20.39 11.52
CA ASP A 438 0.47 -20.73 10.23
C ASP A 438 -0.33 -19.53 9.71
N ASP A 439 0.11 -18.97 8.57
CA ASP A 439 -0.47 -17.81 7.90
C ASP A 439 -1.35 -18.20 6.68
N SER A 440 -1.70 -19.47 6.56
CA SER A 440 -2.55 -19.96 5.47
C SER A 440 -4.01 -19.49 5.63
N LEU A 441 -4.71 -19.41 4.50
CA LEU A 441 -6.15 -19.12 4.47
C LEU A 441 -6.93 -20.15 5.28
N GLU A 442 -6.61 -21.44 5.10
CA GLU A 442 -7.25 -22.55 5.77
C GLU A 442 -7.08 -22.49 7.28
N ALA A 443 -5.86 -22.28 7.77
CA ALA A 443 -5.59 -22.19 9.21
C ALA A 443 -6.30 -20.98 9.85
N PHE A 444 -6.33 -19.85 9.16
CA PHE A 444 -7.00 -18.65 9.66
C PHE A 444 -8.53 -18.80 9.72
N LEU A 445 -9.14 -19.44 8.72
CA LEU A 445 -10.58 -19.60 8.63
C LEU A 445 -11.12 -20.80 9.42
N ASN A 446 -10.32 -21.84 9.61
CA ASN A 446 -10.73 -23.02 10.38
C ASN A 446 -10.63 -22.70 11.86
N GLN A 447 -11.76 -22.36 12.48
CA GLN A 447 -11.84 -22.40 13.94
C GLN A 447 -11.66 -23.86 14.36
N PRO A 448 -10.80 -24.18 15.35
CA PRO A 448 -10.90 -25.46 16.04
C PRO A 448 -12.35 -25.60 16.51
N ALA A 449 -12.94 -26.77 16.26
CA ALA A 449 -14.30 -27.05 16.73
C ALA A 449 -14.41 -26.52 18.17
N SER A 450 -15.25 -25.51 18.36
CA SER A 450 -15.38 -24.87 19.66
C SER A 450 -15.55 -25.99 20.70
N GLN A 451 -14.76 -25.94 21.76
CA GLN A 451 -15.22 -26.50 23.02
C GLN A 451 -16.55 -25.79 23.25
N ALA A 452 -17.63 -26.50 22.94
CA ALA A 452 -18.96 -26.07 23.24
C ALA A 452 -18.95 -25.77 24.75
N ALA A 453 -19.28 -24.54 25.06
CA ALA A 453 -19.44 -24.13 26.46
C ALA A 453 -20.37 -25.13 27.14
N GLU A 454 -19.85 -25.88 28.10
CA GLU A 454 -20.63 -26.47 29.18
C GLU A 454 -21.05 -25.37 30.17
#